data_f81478a3c050b10db6e4907818a8a4e9
#
_entry.id   f81478a3c050b10db6e4907818a8a4e9
#
_cell.length_a   1.000
_cell.length_b   1.000
_cell.length_c   1.000
_cell.angle_alpha   90.00
_cell.angle_beta   90.00
_cell.angle_gamma   90.00
#
_symmetry.space_group_name_H-M   'P 1'
#
loop_
_entity.id
_entity.type
_entity.pdbx_description
1 polymer ?
#
loop_
_entity_poly.entity_id
_entity_poly.type
_entity_poly.pdbx_seq_one_letter_code
_entity_poly.pdbx_strand_id
1 'polypeptide(L)'
;MKDIQKEITPISSDDLFIVLNHPNAKFDYPVHYHSDYEINLVMNTYGERIVGDSVEKFDSLDLVMTGPNLPHAWKGEIVEGNHVVTIQFSDKLLNFPILE
;
A
#
# COMPACT_ATOMS: atom_id res chain seq x y z
N MET A 1 -8.26 17.04 3.76
CA MET A 1 -8.16 15.72 4.38
C MET A 1 -7.49 15.84 5.73
N LYS A 2 -8.30 15.83 6.74
CA LYS A 2 -7.83 16.16 8.09
C LYS A 2 -7.49 14.94 8.95
N ASP A 3 -7.92 13.77 8.56
CA ASP A 3 -7.75 12.57 9.38
C ASP A 3 -6.71 11.61 8.79
N ILE A 4 -5.52 12.16 8.49
CA ILE A 4 -4.42 11.35 8.01
C ILE A 4 -3.77 10.71 9.23
N GLN A 5 -3.71 9.38 9.23
CA GLN A 5 -3.21 8.62 10.37
C GLN A 5 -1.84 8.04 10.10
N LYS A 6 -1.00 8.05 11.13
CA LYS A 6 0.26 7.31 11.07
C LYS A 6 -0.02 5.85 11.41
N GLU A 7 0.41 4.97 10.54
CA GLU A 7 0.29 3.53 10.74
C GLU A 7 1.61 2.96 11.28
N ILE A 8 1.49 2.07 12.26
CA ILE A 8 2.63 1.27 12.69
C ILE A 8 2.50 -0.07 11.96
N THR A 9 3.43 -0.30 11.04
CA THR A 9 3.41 -1.50 10.21
C THR A 9 3.94 -2.71 10.96
N PRO A 10 3.57 -3.93 10.56
CA PRO A 10 4.04 -5.16 11.24
C PRO A 10 5.49 -5.52 10.92
N ILE A 11 6.16 -4.77 10.06
CA ILE A 11 7.56 -5.07 9.72
C ILE A 11 8.47 -4.83 10.94
N SER A 12 9.35 -5.77 11.23
CA SER A 12 10.28 -5.66 12.34
C SER A 12 11.69 -5.32 11.84
N SER A 13 12.59 -5.01 12.78
CA SER A 13 13.98 -4.70 12.45
C SER A 13 14.74 -5.86 11.81
N ASP A 14 14.22 -7.08 11.94
CA ASP A 14 14.85 -8.28 11.37
C ASP A 14 14.33 -8.60 9.98
N ASP A 15 13.28 -7.93 9.53
CA ASP A 15 12.67 -8.20 8.24
C ASP A 15 13.32 -7.37 7.14
N LEU A 16 13.61 -7.99 5.99
CA LEU A 16 13.94 -7.26 4.77
C LEU A 16 12.67 -6.76 4.11
N PHE A 17 11.64 -7.58 4.11
CA PHE A 17 10.32 -7.21 3.61
C PHE A 17 9.26 -8.12 4.25
N ILE A 18 8.01 -7.70 4.18
CA ILE A 18 6.86 -8.53 4.54
C ILE A 18 5.83 -8.44 3.43
N VAL A 19 5.01 -9.48 3.33
CA VAL A 19 3.92 -9.55 2.36
C VAL A 19 2.62 -9.70 3.12
N LEU A 20 1.67 -8.81 2.83
CA LEU A 20 0.32 -8.85 3.39
C LEU A 20 -0.64 -9.21 2.26
N ASN A 21 -1.48 -10.18 2.50
CA ASN A 21 -2.40 -10.72 1.50
C ASN A 21 -3.84 -10.56 1.99
N HIS A 22 -4.64 -9.79 1.23
CA HIS A 22 -6.00 -9.45 1.62
C HIS A 22 -7.00 -9.81 0.52
N PRO A 23 -7.55 -11.03 0.55
CA PRO A 23 -8.66 -11.35 -0.35
C PRO A 23 -9.93 -10.66 0.15
N ASN A 24 -10.77 -10.23 -0.80
CA ASN A 24 -12.04 -9.57 -0.50
C ASN A 24 -11.89 -8.37 0.43
N ALA A 25 -10.99 -7.49 0.08
CA ALA A 25 -10.72 -6.27 0.83
C ALA A 25 -11.95 -5.36 0.84
N LYS A 26 -12.14 -4.63 1.95
CA LYS A 26 -13.29 -3.74 2.12
C LYS A 26 -12.94 -2.27 1.88
N PHE A 27 -11.67 -1.95 1.72
CA PHE A 27 -11.20 -0.59 1.42
C PHE A 27 -11.71 0.46 2.42
N ASP A 28 -11.82 0.08 3.68
CA ASP A 28 -12.31 0.96 4.73
C ASP A 28 -11.20 1.58 5.57
N TYR A 29 -9.97 1.40 5.16
CA TYR A 29 -8.82 1.96 5.87
C TYR A 29 -8.66 3.43 5.50
N PRO A 30 -8.44 4.31 6.49
CA PRO A 30 -8.31 5.74 6.22
C PRO A 30 -7.00 6.08 5.51
N VAL A 31 -6.90 7.31 5.02
CA VAL A 31 -5.63 7.81 4.49
C VAL A 31 -4.60 7.76 5.61
N HIS A 32 -3.47 7.14 5.31
CA HIS A 32 -2.44 6.85 6.31
C HIS A 32 -1.05 7.01 5.70
N TYR A 33 -0.06 7.07 6.57
CA TYR A 33 1.34 7.07 6.17
C TYR A 33 2.15 6.23 7.16
N HIS A 34 3.30 5.76 6.71
CA HIS A 34 4.23 4.99 7.52
C HIS A 34 5.64 5.19 7.01
N SER A 35 6.63 4.79 7.80
CA SER A 35 8.04 5.02 7.46
C SER A 35 8.60 4.04 6.43
N ASP A 36 7.85 3.00 6.09
CA ASP A 36 8.31 1.97 5.16
C ASP A 36 7.94 2.32 3.72
N TYR A 37 8.69 1.74 2.78
CA TYR A 37 8.27 1.67 1.38
C TYR A 37 7.16 0.65 1.24
N GLU A 38 6.31 0.84 0.24
CA GLU A 38 5.20 -0.07 0.03
C GLU A 38 4.93 -0.25 -1.45
N ILE A 39 4.69 -1.50 -1.86
CA ILE A 39 4.17 -1.81 -3.19
C ILE A 39 2.81 -2.42 -2.96
N ASN A 40 1.78 -1.84 -3.59
CA ASN A 40 0.41 -2.35 -3.53
C ASN A 40 -0.02 -2.83 -4.90
N LEU A 41 -0.55 -4.04 -4.93
CA LEU A 41 -1.19 -4.61 -6.11
C LEU A 41 -2.66 -4.84 -5.78
N VAL A 42 -3.54 -4.09 -6.43
CA VAL A 42 -4.99 -4.18 -6.25
C VAL A 42 -5.57 -4.82 -7.50
N MET A 43 -6.33 -5.89 -7.34
CA MET A 43 -6.84 -6.69 -8.45
C MET A 43 -8.35 -6.89 -8.35
N ASN A 44 -8.99 -6.96 -9.50
CA ASN A 44 -10.41 -7.33 -9.65
C ASN A 44 -11.37 -6.37 -8.96
N THR A 45 -11.06 -5.08 -8.98
CA THR A 45 -11.96 -4.04 -8.53
C THR A 45 -11.59 -2.73 -9.21
N TYR A 46 -12.30 -1.67 -8.88
CA TYR A 46 -12.10 -0.35 -9.45
C TYR A 46 -12.41 0.71 -8.39
N GLY A 47 -12.00 1.93 -8.64
CA GLY A 47 -12.26 3.02 -7.71
C GLY A 47 -11.26 4.14 -7.88
N GLU A 48 -10.86 4.74 -6.77
CA GLU A 48 -9.90 5.83 -6.74
C GLU A 48 -8.78 5.51 -5.75
N ARG A 49 -7.58 5.97 -6.08
CA ARG A 49 -6.48 5.95 -5.12
C ARG A 49 -5.99 7.36 -4.85
N ILE A 50 -5.58 7.57 -3.63
CA ILE A 50 -5.01 8.83 -3.17
C ILE A 50 -3.55 8.55 -2.82
N VAL A 51 -2.63 9.27 -3.45
CA VAL A 51 -1.20 9.18 -3.15
C VAL A 51 -0.67 10.61 -3.09
N GLY A 52 -0.26 11.03 -1.90
CA GLY A 52 0.11 12.43 -1.68
C GLY A 52 -1.04 13.36 -2.05
N ASP A 53 -0.79 14.25 -3.00
CA ASP A 53 -1.79 15.22 -3.49
C ASP A 53 -2.55 14.69 -4.71
N SER A 54 -2.25 13.50 -5.17
CA SER A 54 -2.81 12.96 -6.39
C SER A 54 -4.00 12.07 -6.10
N VAL A 55 -5.09 12.27 -6.85
CA VAL A 55 -6.26 11.39 -6.83
C VAL A 55 -6.44 10.86 -8.24
N GLU A 56 -6.34 9.56 -8.40
CA GLU A 56 -6.47 8.93 -9.71
C GLU A 56 -7.46 7.77 -9.65
N LYS A 57 -8.11 7.52 -10.77
CA LYS A 57 -9.02 6.39 -10.93
C LYS A 57 -8.24 5.16 -11.37
N PHE A 58 -8.68 4.00 -10.93
CA PHE A 58 -8.15 2.73 -11.40
C PHE A 58 -9.28 1.77 -11.74
N ASP A 59 -9.00 0.82 -12.62
CA ASP A 59 -9.97 -0.16 -13.08
C ASP A 59 -9.28 -1.50 -13.26
N SER A 60 -9.82 -2.54 -12.64
CA SER A 60 -9.38 -3.94 -12.72
C SER A 60 -8.04 -4.25 -12.08
N LEU A 61 -7.06 -3.41 -12.24
CA LEU A 61 -5.70 -3.66 -11.79
C LEU A 61 -5.03 -2.33 -11.48
N ASP A 62 -4.37 -2.25 -10.33
CA ASP A 62 -3.59 -1.08 -9.95
C ASP A 62 -2.32 -1.54 -9.24
N LEU A 63 -1.17 -1.08 -9.72
CA LEU A 63 0.12 -1.41 -9.12
C LEU A 63 0.85 -0.10 -8.85
N VAL A 64 1.08 0.18 -7.57
CA VAL A 64 1.67 1.45 -7.15
C VAL A 64 2.71 1.22 -6.06
N MET A 65 3.82 1.91 -6.18
CA MET A 65 4.85 1.97 -5.14
C MET A 65 4.80 3.33 -4.46
N THR A 66 4.79 3.33 -3.13
CA THR A 66 4.84 4.56 -2.35
C THR A 66 6.12 4.60 -1.51
N GLY A 67 6.71 5.79 -1.41
CA GLY A 67 7.88 6.00 -0.58
C GLY A 67 7.53 6.22 0.90
N PRO A 68 8.56 6.36 1.75
CA PRO A 68 8.34 6.58 3.18
C PRO A 68 7.55 7.85 3.45
N ASN A 69 6.62 7.74 4.40
CA ASN A 69 5.85 8.87 4.93
C ASN A 69 4.95 9.58 3.91
N LEU A 70 4.69 8.94 2.77
CA LEU A 70 3.78 9.50 1.77
C LEU A 70 2.35 9.05 2.09
N PRO A 71 1.44 9.98 2.38
CA PRO A 71 0.04 9.60 2.66
C PRO A 71 -0.60 8.92 1.48
N HIS A 72 -1.33 7.85 1.74
CA HIS A 72 -1.99 7.09 0.68
C HIS A 72 -3.22 6.35 1.17
N ALA A 73 -4.12 6.05 0.25
CA ALA A 73 -5.30 5.23 0.50
C ALA A 73 -5.89 4.74 -0.82
N TRP A 74 -6.54 3.60 -0.78
CA TRP A 74 -7.35 3.11 -1.88
C TRP A 74 -8.81 3.17 -1.47
N LYS A 75 -9.63 3.74 -2.34
CA LYS A 75 -11.09 3.81 -2.19
C LYS A 75 -11.69 2.92 -3.28
N GLY A 76 -11.51 1.62 -3.13
CA GLY A 76 -11.99 0.64 -4.08
C GLY A 76 -13.43 0.24 -3.81
N GLU A 77 -14.12 -0.20 -4.86
CA GLU A 77 -15.45 -0.78 -4.71
C GLU A 77 -15.33 -2.19 -4.15
N ILE A 78 -16.28 -2.56 -3.31
CA ILE A 78 -16.30 -3.88 -2.68
C ILE A 78 -16.89 -4.87 -3.66
N VAL A 79 -16.02 -5.47 -4.45
CA VAL A 79 -16.39 -6.47 -5.45
C VAL A 79 -15.91 -7.83 -4.98
N GLU A 80 -16.80 -8.81 -4.99
CA GLU A 80 -16.43 -10.18 -4.62
C GLU A 80 -15.31 -10.69 -5.52
N GLY A 81 -14.30 -11.29 -4.91
CA GLY A 81 -13.14 -11.78 -5.65
C GLY A 81 -12.03 -10.76 -5.83
N ASN A 82 -12.18 -9.56 -5.27
CA ASN A 82 -11.06 -8.62 -5.28
C ASN A 82 -9.91 -9.14 -4.41
N HIS A 83 -8.72 -8.66 -4.69
CA HIS A 83 -7.54 -9.11 -3.97
C HIS A 83 -6.53 -7.97 -3.88
N VAL A 84 -5.99 -7.76 -2.70
CA VAL A 84 -4.94 -6.78 -2.48
C VAL A 84 -3.71 -7.48 -1.92
N VAL A 85 -2.57 -7.27 -2.56
CA VAL A 85 -1.28 -7.74 -2.06
C VAL A 85 -0.44 -6.51 -1.76
N THR A 86 0.06 -6.43 -0.54
CA THR A 86 0.90 -5.33 -0.10
C THR A 86 2.26 -5.87 0.30
N ILE A 87 3.32 -5.29 -0.24
CA ILE A 87 4.69 -5.59 0.15
C ILE A 87 5.24 -4.37 0.85
N GLN A 88 5.70 -4.53 2.08
CA GLN A 88 6.31 -3.45 2.84
C GLN A 88 7.79 -3.77 3.06
N PHE A 89 8.64 -2.78 2.92
CA PHE A 89 10.07 -2.95 3.11
C PHE A 89 10.71 -1.64 3.57
N SER A 90 11.83 -1.77 4.26
CA SER A 90 12.61 -0.63 4.70
C SER A 90 13.75 -0.37 3.73
N ASP A 91 14.49 0.69 3.97
CA ASP A 91 15.70 1.00 3.19
C ASP A 91 16.79 -0.08 3.33
N LYS A 92 16.67 -0.97 4.32
CA LYS A 92 17.55 -2.13 4.43
C LYS A 92 17.54 -2.98 3.17
N LEU A 93 16.36 -3.17 2.56
CA LEU A 93 16.25 -3.94 1.33
C LEU A 93 17.00 -3.26 0.19
N LEU A 94 16.84 -1.93 0.08
CA LEU A 94 17.47 -1.14 -0.98
C LEU A 94 18.99 -1.11 -0.85
N ASN A 95 19.49 -1.22 0.37
CA ASN A 95 20.92 -1.18 0.67
C ASN A 95 21.54 -2.57 0.81
N PHE A 96 20.78 -3.60 0.52
CA PHE A 96 21.28 -4.96 0.61
C PHE A 96 22.27 -5.23 -0.53
N PRO A 97 23.45 -5.81 -0.24
CA PRO A 97 24.52 -5.92 -1.25
C PRO A 97 24.13 -6.62 -2.54
N ILE A 98 23.19 -7.56 -2.48
CA ILE A 98 22.75 -8.29 -3.67
C ILE A 98 22.06 -7.41 -4.70
N LEU A 99 21.62 -6.22 -4.30
CA LEU A 99 20.93 -5.28 -5.20
C LEU A 99 21.87 -4.27 -5.86
N GLU A 100 23.14 -4.30 -5.50
CA GLU A 100 24.13 -3.38 -6.06
C GLU A 100 24.62 -3.82 -7.43
#